data_72125d9ae20f553c1625b0c609f049f6
#
_entry.id   72125d9ae20f553c1625b0c609f049f6
#
_cell.length_a   1.000
_cell.length_b   1.000
_cell.length_c   1.000
_cell.angle_alpha   90.00
_cell.angle_beta   90.00
_cell.angle_gamma   90.00
#
_symmetry.space_group_name_H-M   'P 1'
#
loop_
_entity.id
_entity.type
_entity.pdbx_description
1 polymer ?
#
loop_
_entity_poly.entity_id
_entity_poly.type
_entity_poly.pdbx_seq_one_letter_code
_entity_poly.pdbx_strand_id
1 'polypeptide(L)'
;PKMDRGSKIVNVSSIAGRSKSLVSGVHYTSSKAGLIGLTRQLAQELGPKGININCVCPSQTLTPMLKRSMTDEQLSDLESNIPLRRVAQVSEVVKPILFLCSDDASYIHGACLDVNGGQL
;
A
#
# COMPACT_ATOMS: atom_id res chain seq x y z
N PRO A 1 -10.92 -7.67 20.38
CA PRO A 1 -12.10 -7.39 19.55
C PRO A 1 -12.39 -8.60 18.67
N LYS A 2 -13.64 -9.01 18.59
CA LYS A 2 -14.06 -10.06 17.67
C LYS A 2 -14.39 -9.42 16.33
N MET A 3 -13.86 -9.99 15.26
CA MET A 3 -14.27 -9.64 13.90
C MET A 3 -15.25 -10.70 13.42
N ASP A 4 -16.36 -10.28 12.82
CA ASP A 4 -17.39 -11.17 12.32
C ASP A 4 -17.12 -11.55 10.85
N ARG A 5 -17.80 -12.61 10.40
CA ARG A 5 -17.82 -13.01 9.00
C ARG A 5 -18.24 -11.82 8.12
N GLY A 6 -17.55 -11.61 7.02
CA GLY A 6 -17.73 -10.45 6.14
C GLY A 6 -16.85 -9.25 6.47
N SER A 7 -16.14 -9.28 7.61
CA SER A 7 -15.19 -8.20 7.94
C SER A 7 -14.04 -8.10 6.93
N LYS A 8 -13.54 -6.90 6.75
CA LYS A 8 -12.43 -6.58 5.83
C LYS A 8 -11.27 -5.96 6.61
N ILE A 9 -10.06 -6.40 6.29
CA ILE A 9 -8.80 -5.81 6.79
C ILE A 9 -8.00 -5.35 5.58
N VAL A 10 -7.56 -4.11 5.59
CA VAL A 10 -6.64 -3.61 4.57
C VAL A 10 -5.41 -3.04 5.26
N ASN A 11 -4.29 -3.70 5.08
CA ASN A 11 -2.99 -3.24 5.55
C ASN A 11 -2.41 -2.24 4.55
N VAL A 12 -1.78 -1.18 5.04
CA VAL A 12 -1.10 -0.20 4.19
C VAL A 12 0.41 -0.39 4.33
N SER A 13 0.98 -1.11 3.38
CA SER A 13 2.41 -1.30 3.26
C SER A 13 3.06 -0.15 2.47
N SER A 14 3.94 -0.44 1.55
CA SER A 14 4.67 0.51 0.72
C SER A 14 5.31 -0.21 -0.46
N ILE A 15 5.62 0.52 -1.52
CA ILE A 15 6.55 0.07 -2.56
C ILE A 15 7.89 -0.41 -1.97
N ALA A 16 8.35 0.20 -0.86
CA ALA A 16 9.54 -0.22 -0.14
C ALA A 16 9.47 -1.67 0.34
N GLY A 17 8.28 -2.15 0.74
CA GLY A 17 8.07 -3.53 1.14
C GLY A 17 8.02 -4.51 -0.03
N ARG A 18 7.78 -4.02 -1.24
CA ARG A 18 7.75 -4.81 -2.49
C ARG A 18 9.13 -4.97 -3.12
N SER A 19 9.97 -3.95 -2.95
CA SER A 19 11.30 -3.89 -3.56
C SER A 19 12.28 -3.27 -2.57
N LYS A 20 12.67 -2.01 -2.79
CA LYS A 20 13.60 -1.25 -1.96
C LYS A 20 13.12 0.19 -1.81
N SER A 21 13.67 0.90 -0.85
CA SER A 21 13.51 2.34 -0.73
C SER A 21 14.84 3.03 -0.96
N LEU A 22 14.82 4.12 -1.72
CA LEU A 22 15.99 4.99 -1.91
C LEU A 22 16.07 6.08 -0.84
N VAL A 23 14.99 6.30 -0.09
CA VAL A 23 14.86 7.40 0.88
C VAL A 23 14.63 6.93 2.32
N SER A 24 14.14 5.70 2.50
CA SER A 24 13.84 5.14 3.83
C SER A 24 14.88 4.10 4.22
N GLY A 25 15.22 4.03 5.51
CA GLY A 25 16.20 3.09 6.01
C GLY A 25 15.71 1.63 6.05
N VAL A 26 16.62 0.74 6.42
CA VAL A 26 16.39 -0.72 6.49
C VAL A 26 15.20 -1.09 7.41
N HIS A 27 15.03 -0.37 8.53
CA HIS A 27 13.94 -0.60 9.48
C HIS A 27 12.56 -0.39 8.84
N TYR A 28 12.40 0.66 8.02
CA TYR A 28 11.14 0.92 7.31
C TYR A 28 10.85 -0.16 6.27
N THR A 29 11.83 -0.43 5.40
CA THR A 29 11.69 -1.46 4.35
C THR A 29 11.37 -2.82 4.96
N SER A 30 12.08 -3.22 6.02
CA SER A 30 11.84 -4.50 6.71
C SER A 30 10.43 -4.55 7.33
N SER A 31 9.97 -3.47 7.97
CA SER A 31 8.63 -3.41 8.56
C SER A 31 7.54 -3.52 7.50
N LYS A 32 7.70 -2.86 6.35
CA LYS A 32 6.73 -2.88 5.25
C LYS A 32 6.74 -4.21 4.50
N ALA A 33 7.88 -4.87 4.35
CA ALA A 33 7.97 -6.24 3.84
C ALA A 33 7.32 -7.24 4.81
N GLY A 34 7.57 -7.09 6.10
CA GLY A 34 6.92 -7.90 7.14
C GLY A 34 5.40 -7.80 7.12
N LEU A 35 4.85 -6.59 6.86
CA LEU A 35 3.41 -6.38 6.74
C LEU A 35 2.78 -7.11 5.54
N ILE A 36 3.52 -7.24 4.43
CA ILE A 36 3.11 -8.06 3.29
C ILE A 36 3.08 -9.54 3.66
N GLY A 37 4.12 -10.02 4.33
CA GLY A 37 4.18 -11.40 4.84
C GLY A 37 3.04 -11.71 5.81
N LEU A 38 2.80 -10.81 6.77
CA LEU A 38 1.69 -10.89 7.71
C LEU A 38 0.33 -10.97 6.99
N THR A 39 0.12 -10.14 5.96
CA THR A 39 -1.12 -10.14 5.18
C THR A 39 -1.38 -11.51 4.55
N ARG A 40 -0.36 -12.11 3.94
CA ARG A 40 -0.45 -13.43 3.30
C ARG A 40 -0.72 -14.54 4.30
N GLN A 41 -0.03 -14.52 5.44
CA GLN A 41 -0.23 -15.52 6.50
C GLN A 41 -1.64 -15.42 7.09
N LEU A 42 -2.08 -14.21 7.44
CA LEU A 42 -3.44 -13.99 7.98
C LEU A 42 -4.52 -14.30 6.95
N ALA A 43 -4.27 -14.17 5.65
CA ALA A 43 -5.23 -14.60 4.63
C ALA A 43 -5.52 -16.10 4.77
N GLN A 44 -4.49 -16.92 4.93
CA GLN A 44 -4.67 -18.36 5.15
C GLN A 44 -5.45 -18.67 6.44
N GLU A 45 -5.20 -17.93 7.50
CA GLU A 45 -5.83 -18.18 8.82
C GLU A 45 -7.25 -17.62 8.94
N LEU A 46 -7.54 -16.49 8.28
CA LEU A 46 -8.80 -15.77 8.42
C LEU A 46 -9.82 -16.14 7.32
N GLY A 47 -9.35 -16.66 6.18
CA GLY A 47 -10.22 -17.08 5.08
C GLY A 47 -11.33 -18.03 5.52
N PRO A 48 -11.05 -19.13 6.26
CA PRO A 48 -12.08 -20.04 6.76
C PRO A 48 -13.10 -19.37 7.69
N LYS A 49 -12.74 -18.26 8.33
CA LYS A 49 -13.61 -17.46 9.19
C LYS A 49 -14.47 -16.46 8.41
N GLY A 50 -14.25 -16.35 7.09
CA GLY A 50 -14.97 -15.42 6.22
C GLY A 50 -14.53 -13.96 6.41
N ILE A 51 -13.30 -13.73 6.84
CA ILE A 51 -12.71 -12.40 7.00
C ILE A 51 -11.70 -12.20 5.86
N ASN A 52 -11.91 -11.17 5.03
CA ASN A 52 -10.95 -10.83 3.98
C ASN A 52 -9.82 -9.97 4.53
N ILE A 53 -8.59 -10.26 4.09
CA ILE A 53 -7.44 -9.40 4.36
C ILE A 53 -6.66 -9.18 3.08
N ASN A 54 -6.28 -7.92 2.84
CA ASN A 54 -5.48 -7.51 1.69
C ASN A 54 -4.48 -6.44 2.10
N CYS A 55 -3.56 -6.12 1.22
CA CYS A 55 -2.54 -5.11 1.41
C CYS A 55 -2.55 -4.13 0.24
N VAL A 56 -2.38 -2.84 0.51
CA VAL A 56 -2.10 -1.81 -0.50
C VAL A 56 -0.64 -1.37 -0.34
N CYS A 57 0.07 -1.23 -1.45
CA CYS A 57 1.47 -0.86 -1.50
C CYS A 57 1.64 0.46 -2.27
N PRO A 58 1.41 1.62 -1.63
CA PRO A 58 1.59 2.91 -2.27
C PRO A 58 3.07 3.21 -2.52
N SER A 59 3.33 4.03 -3.54
CA SER A 59 4.56 4.77 -3.69
C SER A 59 4.44 6.18 -3.09
N GLN A 60 5.24 7.12 -3.58
CA GLN A 60 5.21 8.50 -3.11
C GLN A 60 3.85 9.13 -3.36
N THR A 61 3.29 9.67 -2.29
CA THR A 61 1.97 10.28 -2.27
C THR A 61 2.09 11.73 -1.84
N LEU A 62 1.42 12.63 -2.55
CA LEU A 62 1.47 14.08 -2.32
C LEU A 62 0.76 14.43 -1.01
N THR A 63 1.49 14.35 0.08
CA THR A 63 1.05 14.72 1.43
C THR A 63 1.71 16.01 1.89
N PRO A 64 1.18 16.70 2.91
CA PRO A 64 1.87 17.83 3.52
C PRO A 64 3.28 17.48 4.02
N MET A 65 3.50 16.24 4.45
CA MET A 65 4.81 15.76 4.87
C MET A 65 5.78 15.69 3.69
N LEU A 66 5.38 15.12 2.55
CA LEU A 66 6.22 15.05 1.36
C LEU A 66 6.58 16.44 0.85
N LYS A 67 5.59 17.34 0.78
CA LYS A 67 5.80 18.73 0.35
C LYS A 67 6.81 19.49 1.23
N ARG A 68 6.83 19.19 2.53
CA ARG A 68 7.77 19.83 3.47
C ARG A 68 9.17 19.22 3.46
N SER A 69 9.29 17.97 3.01
CA SER A 69 10.55 17.22 3.02
C SER A 69 11.37 17.37 1.75
N MET A 70 10.83 17.98 0.70
CA MET A 70 11.45 18.09 -0.63
C MET A 70 11.34 19.49 -1.19
N THR A 71 12.36 19.93 -1.91
CA THR A 71 12.31 21.11 -2.78
C THR A 71 11.53 20.78 -4.05
N ASP A 72 11.09 21.81 -4.81
CA ASP A 72 10.40 21.63 -6.10
C ASP A 72 11.28 20.86 -7.10
N GLU A 73 12.60 21.11 -7.10
CA GLU A 73 13.56 20.40 -7.94
C GLU A 73 13.63 18.91 -7.58
N GLN A 74 13.75 18.59 -6.28
CA GLN A 74 13.77 17.21 -5.79
C GLN A 74 12.46 16.48 -6.11
N LEU A 75 11.31 17.15 -6.03
CA LEU A 75 10.02 16.60 -6.40
C LEU A 75 9.96 16.33 -7.90
N SER A 76 10.42 17.24 -8.73
CA SER A 76 10.49 17.09 -10.19
C SER A 76 11.38 15.90 -10.59
N ASP A 77 12.54 15.75 -9.96
CA ASP A 77 13.44 14.62 -10.18
C ASP A 77 12.79 13.29 -9.79
N LEU A 78 12.09 13.27 -8.66
CA LEU A 78 11.33 12.11 -8.22
C LEU A 78 10.27 11.73 -9.25
N GLU A 79 9.47 12.69 -9.70
CA GLU A 79 8.39 12.48 -10.68
C GLU A 79 8.93 12.00 -12.03
N SER A 80 10.12 12.45 -12.43
CA SER A 80 10.76 12.00 -13.67
C SER A 80 11.09 10.50 -13.68
N ASN A 81 11.25 9.89 -12.50
CA ASN A 81 11.53 8.47 -12.32
C ASN A 81 10.25 7.60 -12.15
N ILE A 82 9.07 8.22 -12.10
CA ILE A 82 7.79 7.53 -12.08
C ILE A 82 7.28 7.40 -13.53
N PRO A 83 6.91 6.22 -14.02
CA PRO A 83 6.38 6.08 -15.39
C PRO A 83 5.19 7.00 -15.68
N LEU A 84 4.26 7.20 -14.74
CA LEU A 84 3.17 8.18 -14.88
C LEU A 84 3.59 9.64 -14.69
N ARG A 85 4.90 9.92 -14.49
CA ARG A 85 5.49 11.28 -14.42
C ARG A 85 4.87 12.20 -13.38
N ARG A 86 4.35 11.65 -12.31
CA ARG A 86 3.82 12.39 -11.16
C ARG A 86 3.74 11.52 -9.92
N VAL A 87 3.72 12.12 -8.75
CA VAL A 87 3.36 11.44 -7.50
C VAL A 87 1.85 11.22 -7.42
N ALA A 88 1.42 10.25 -6.63
CA ALA A 88 0.01 9.97 -6.41
C ALA A 88 -0.66 11.08 -5.58
N GLN A 89 -1.92 11.37 -5.86
CA GLN A 89 -2.78 12.12 -4.95
C GLN A 89 -3.25 11.22 -3.82
N VAL A 90 -3.55 11.79 -2.65
CA VAL A 90 -4.06 11.02 -1.49
C VAL A 90 -5.30 10.20 -1.87
N SER A 91 -6.21 10.78 -2.64
CA SER A 91 -7.43 10.09 -3.10
C SER A 91 -7.17 8.87 -3.97
N GLU A 92 -6.04 8.83 -4.70
CA GLU A 92 -5.65 7.70 -5.55
C GLU A 92 -5.14 6.51 -4.74
N VAL A 93 -4.73 6.73 -3.49
CA VAL A 93 -4.40 5.68 -2.53
C VAL A 93 -5.63 5.27 -1.72
N VAL A 94 -6.48 6.22 -1.35
CA VAL A 94 -7.69 5.97 -0.53
C VAL A 94 -8.73 5.14 -1.31
N LYS A 95 -8.96 5.45 -2.59
CA LYS A 95 -9.97 4.74 -3.40
C LYS A 95 -9.73 3.24 -3.50
N PRO A 96 -8.52 2.74 -3.80
CA PRO A 96 -8.23 1.31 -3.76
C PRO A 96 -8.44 0.68 -2.38
N ILE A 97 -8.13 1.39 -1.30
CA ILE A 97 -8.39 0.90 0.06
C ILE A 97 -9.90 0.73 0.28
N LEU A 98 -10.70 1.74 -0.07
CA LEU A 98 -12.16 1.67 0.04
C LEU A 98 -12.75 0.55 -0.81
N PHE A 99 -12.25 0.35 -2.03
CA PHE A 99 -12.64 -0.77 -2.88
C PHE A 99 -12.37 -2.11 -2.19
N LEU A 100 -11.18 -2.31 -1.63
CA LEU A 100 -10.83 -3.54 -0.91
C LEU A 100 -11.65 -3.74 0.39
N CYS A 101 -12.22 -2.67 0.93
CA CYS A 101 -13.14 -2.73 2.08
C CYS A 101 -14.60 -3.00 1.66
N SER A 102 -14.93 -2.94 0.38
CA SER A 102 -16.29 -3.13 -0.13
C SER A 102 -16.60 -4.61 -0.46
N ASP A 103 -17.86 -4.90 -0.71
CA ASP A 103 -18.29 -6.22 -1.16
C ASP A 103 -17.89 -6.51 -2.61
N ASP A 104 -17.58 -5.51 -3.42
CA ASP A 104 -17.05 -5.68 -4.78
C ASP A 104 -15.69 -6.41 -4.77
N ALA A 105 -14.96 -6.35 -3.65
CA ALA A 105 -13.72 -7.07 -3.44
C ALA A 105 -13.89 -8.40 -2.66
N SER A 106 -15.10 -8.98 -2.61
CA SER A 106 -15.41 -10.13 -1.77
C SER A 106 -14.58 -11.39 -2.09
N TYR A 107 -14.09 -11.53 -3.33
CA TYR A 107 -13.24 -12.66 -3.74
C TYR A 107 -11.75 -12.27 -3.85
N ILE A 108 -11.38 -11.03 -3.46
CA ILE A 108 -9.99 -10.58 -3.36
C ILE A 108 -9.51 -10.83 -1.93
N HIS A 109 -8.49 -11.69 -1.79
CA HIS A 109 -8.01 -12.16 -0.51
C HIS A 109 -6.52 -12.48 -0.55
N GLY A 110 -5.75 -11.97 0.40
CA GLY A 110 -4.29 -12.13 0.44
C GLY A 110 -3.52 -11.33 -0.62
N ALA A 111 -4.21 -10.45 -1.34
CA ALA A 111 -3.62 -9.66 -2.41
C ALA A 111 -2.74 -8.52 -1.88
N CYS A 112 -1.71 -8.19 -2.67
CA CYS A 112 -0.90 -6.98 -2.50
C CYS A 112 -1.12 -6.09 -3.72
N LEU A 113 -1.89 -5.04 -3.57
CA LEU A 113 -2.24 -4.11 -4.63
C LEU A 113 -1.22 -2.97 -4.70
N ASP A 114 -0.50 -2.90 -5.79
CA ASP A 114 0.46 -1.84 -6.04
C ASP A 114 -0.25 -0.57 -6.53
N VAL A 115 0.04 0.57 -5.87
CA VAL A 115 -0.48 1.90 -6.23
C VAL A 115 0.73 2.82 -6.37
N ASN A 116 1.47 2.66 -7.49
CA ASN A 116 2.83 3.15 -7.60
C ASN A 116 3.15 3.86 -8.92
N GLY A 117 2.18 4.10 -9.79
CA GLY A 117 2.42 4.77 -11.07
C GLY A 117 3.37 4.03 -12.02
N GLY A 118 3.56 2.72 -11.81
CA GLY A 118 4.40 1.86 -12.65
C GLY A 118 5.86 1.75 -12.15
N GLN A 119 6.17 2.14 -10.92
CA GLN A 119 7.55 2.13 -10.38
C GLN A 119 8.13 0.74 -10.05
N LEU A 120 7.42 -0.35 -10.22
CA LEU A 120 7.92 -1.72 -10.06
C LEU A 120 8.07 -2.42 -11.38
#